data_d052f20ef88474f687063d1d9ca7c943
#
_entry.id   d052f20ef88474f687063d1d9ca7c943
#
_cell.length_a   1.000
_cell.length_b   1.000
_cell.length_c   1.000
_cell.angle_alpha   90.00
_cell.angle_beta   90.00
_cell.angle_gamma   90.00
#
_symmetry.space_group_name_H-M   'P 1'
#
loop_
_entity.id
_entity.type
_entity.pdbx_description
1 polymer ?
#
loop_
_entity_poly.entity_id
_entity_poly.type
_entity_poly.pdbx_seq_one_letter_code
_entity_poly.pdbx_strand_id
1 'polypeptide(L)'
;MKNLFSCLLPLLLACSATKSADPTPTPLAPAPVAPAPTLRVMSYNVHHCSPPSRPGVIDLPAIARTIEAQHPDVVMLQEIDVHTGRSGAGSQQARELAEQLHMHAYFGRAIPHDGGAYGVALLSRYPLQDTMVHRLPTQDGTNGEPRVLAAATISLPSGQKIRLGCTHFDAQRTDQNRQLQAAELVRLAQAEKLPFVVAGDFNAEASSPVMQQVVTALKPTCQSCAPTIPVVTPTKAIDFITFAPQARFQVVSHQVVAETYASDHRPVVAELRFSK
;
A
#
# COMPACT_ATOMS: atom_id res chain seq x y z
N MET A 1 55.77 102.49 18.58
CA MET A 1 56.82 101.53 18.79
C MET A 1 56.44 100.66 19.95
N LYS A 2 56.01 99.48 19.71
CA LYS A 2 56.01 98.30 20.52
C LYS A 2 55.01 97.31 19.91
N ASN A 3 55.56 96.28 19.27
CA ASN A 3 54.79 95.18 18.71
C ASN A 3 54.29 94.25 19.79
N LEU A 4 53.03 93.89 19.75
CA LEU A 4 52.44 92.76 20.48
C LEU A 4 52.17 91.66 19.49
N PHE A 5 52.94 90.55 19.63
CA PHE A 5 52.65 89.27 18.96
C PHE A 5 51.58 88.54 19.75
N SER A 6 50.46 88.26 19.11
CA SER A 6 49.39 87.40 19.66
C SER A 6 49.59 85.98 19.15
N CYS A 7 49.85 85.03 20.04
CA CYS A 7 50.02 83.63 19.73
C CYS A 7 48.61 82.93 19.73
N LEU A 8 48.18 82.52 18.57
CA LEU A 8 46.97 81.64 18.43
C LEU A 8 47.41 80.18 18.53
N LEU A 9 46.90 79.49 19.51
CA LEU A 9 47.05 78.06 19.72
C LEU A 9 45.90 77.33 18.97
N PRO A 10 46.13 76.32 18.08
CA PRO A 10 45.04 75.57 17.43
C PRO A 10 44.55 74.50 18.37
N LEU A 11 43.21 74.46 18.57
CA LEU A 11 42.45 73.43 19.28
C LEU A 11 42.34 72.25 18.39
N LEU A 12 43.04 71.13 18.67
CA LEU A 12 42.84 69.84 18.01
C LEU A 12 41.62 69.14 18.59
N LEU A 13 40.53 69.10 17.81
CA LEU A 13 39.35 68.22 18.10
C LEU A 13 39.74 66.81 17.72
N ALA A 14 39.90 65.93 18.71
CA ALA A 14 40.01 64.50 18.53
C ALA A 14 38.61 63.91 18.28
N CYS A 15 38.31 63.51 17.04
CA CYS A 15 37.13 62.72 16.70
C CYS A 15 37.34 61.26 17.09
N SER A 16 36.76 60.83 18.20
CA SER A 16 36.70 59.40 18.60
C SER A 16 35.66 58.69 17.71
N ALA A 17 36.11 57.92 16.70
CA ALA A 17 35.24 57.05 15.95
C ALA A 17 34.90 55.82 16.81
N THR A 18 33.69 55.75 17.32
CA THR A 18 33.10 54.52 17.94
C THR A 18 32.85 53.52 16.82
N LYS A 19 33.65 52.44 16.76
CA LYS A 19 33.33 51.27 15.92
C LYS A 19 32.05 50.65 16.42
N SER A 20 30.99 50.82 15.62
CA SER A 20 29.76 50.05 15.73
C SER A 20 30.05 48.57 15.52
N ALA A 21 29.83 47.73 16.52
CA ALA A 21 29.98 46.29 16.39
C ALA A 21 28.86 45.80 15.45
N ASP A 22 29.23 45.10 14.36
CA ASP A 22 28.27 44.42 13.50
C ASP A 22 27.42 43.43 14.32
N PRO A 23 26.09 43.40 14.13
CA PRO A 23 25.27 42.45 14.83
C PRO A 23 25.63 41.02 14.39
N THR A 24 25.98 40.18 15.36
CA THR A 24 26.23 38.75 15.14
C THR A 24 25.00 38.13 14.47
N PRO A 25 25.14 37.41 13.33
CA PRO A 25 24.01 36.82 12.66
C PRO A 25 23.33 35.81 13.59
N THR A 26 22.06 36.05 13.88
CA THR A 26 21.20 35.13 14.63
C THR A 26 21.17 33.78 13.88
N PRO A 27 21.43 32.63 14.53
CA PRO A 27 21.33 31.34 13.88
C PRO A 27 19.91 31.17 13.28
N LEU A 28 19.83 30.91 11.99
CA LEU A 28 18.54 30.55 11.38
C LEU A 28 17.96 29.33 12.10
N ALA A 29 16.71 29.44 12.53
CA ALA A 29 15.99 28.30 13.06
C ALA A 29 16.02 27.15 12.03
N PRO A 30 16.26 25.89 12.46
CA PRO A 30 16.28 24.77 11.52
C PRO A 30 14.96 24.73 10.75
N ALA A 31 15.06 24.58 9.42
CA ALA A 31 13.90 24.47 8.57
C ALA A 31 12.98 23.31 9.06
N PRO A 32 11.65 23.46 9.03
CA PRO A 32 10.75 22.41 9.45
C PRO A 32 11.06 21.14 8.66
N VAL A 33 11.33 20.05 9.37
CA VAL A 33 11.57 18.73 8.75
C VAL A 33 10.29 18.31 8.07
N ALA A 34 10.32 18.11 6.74
CA ALA A 34 9.18 17.61 6.01
C ALA A 34 8.67 16.31 6.65
N PRO A 35 7.35 16.13 6.79
CA PRO A 35 6.79 14.90 7.35
C PRO A 35 7.29 13.70 6.54
N ALA A 36 7.56 12.60 7.24
CA ALA A 36 7.97 11.36 6.58
C ALA A 36 6.85 10.92 5.59
N PRO A 37 7.23 10.42 4.40
CA PRO A 37 6.25 10.01 3.40
C PRO A 37 5.35 8.89 3.95
N THR A 38 4.08 8.91 3.55
CA THR A 38 3.10 7.87 3.86
C THR A 38 2.70 7.14 2.58
N LEU A 39 2.21 5.92 2.75
CA LEU A 39 1.60 5.10 1.69
C LEU A 39 0.25 4.60 2.19
N ARG A 40 -0.80 4.98 1.48
CA ARG A 40 -2.16 4.50 1.76
C ARG A 40 -2.46 3.28 0.89
N VAL A 41 -2.66 2.15 1.55
CA VAL A 41 -2.81 0.82 0.93
C VAL A 41 -4.22 0.33 1.14
N MET A 42 -4.82 -0.27 0.10
CA MET A 42 -6.12 -0.94 0.18
C MET A 42 -5.99 -2.38 -0.29
N SER A 43 -6.63 -3.32 0.43
CA SER A 43 -6.88 -4.70 -0.02
C SER A 43 -8.36 -4.87 -0.23
N TYR A 44 -8.77 -5.44 -1.36
CA TYR A 44 -10.17 -5.66 -1.65
C TYR A 44 -10.38 -6.90 -2.53
N ASN A 45 -10.98 -7.95 -1.94
CA ASN A 45 -11.57 -9.02 -2.74
C ASN A 45 -12.86 -8.47 -3.34
N VAL A 46 -12.92 -8.37 -4.67
CA VAL A 46 -14.01 -7.69 -5.39
C VAL A 46 -15.08 -8.64 -5.92
N HIS A 47 -14.98 -9.95 -5.60
CA HIS A 47 -15.96 -10.95 -6.06
C HIS A 47 -16.26 -10.78 -7.56
N HIS A 48 -15.22 -10.76 -8.40
CA HIS A 48 -15.29 -10.49 -9.85
C HIS A 48 -16.22 -9.31 -10.23
N CYS A 49 -16.30 -8.30 -9.35
CA CYS A 49 -17.17 -7.11 -9.46
C CYS A 49 -18.67 -7.45 -9.52
N SER A 50 -19.10 -8.56 -8.89
CA SER A 50 -20.49 -8.98 -8.85
C SER A 50 -21.09 -8.77 -7.46
N PRO A 51 -22.00 -7.80 -7.27
CA PRO A 51 -22.64 -7.58 -5.98
C PRO A 51 -23.47 -8.80 -5.55
N PRO A 52 -23.29 -9.34 -4.32
CA PRO A 52 -24.03 -10.52 -3.85
C PRO A 52 -25.54 -10.35 -3.87
N SER A 53 -26.02 -9.12 -3.69
CA SER A 53 -27.46 -8.78 -3.72
C SER A 53 -28.04 -8.71 -5.14
N ARG A 54 -27.21 -8.82 -6.20
CA ARG A 54 -27.62 -8.75 -7.60
C ARG A 54 -26.92 -9.83 -8.45
N PRO A 55 -27.26 -11.11 -8.26
CA PRO A 55 -26.63 -12.21 -8.99
C PRO A 55 -26.63 -12.01 -10.51
N GLY A 56 -25.49 -12.28 -11.16
CA GLY A 56 -25.31 -12.15 -12.61
C GLY A 56 -25.10 -10.71 -13.10
N VAL A 57 -25.02 -9.72 -12.21
CA VAL A 57 -24.66 -8.33 -12.54
C VAL A 57 -23.18 -8.11 -12.28
N ILE A 58 -22.49 -7.48 -13.20
CA ILE A 58 -21.12 -6.98 -13.03
C ILE A 58 -21.21 -5.46 -12.86
N ASP A 59 -20.80 -4.94 -11.70
CA ASP A 59 -20.89 -3.52 -11.34
C ASP A 59 -19.49 -2.93 -11.00
N LEU A 60 -18.62 -2.85 -12.01
CA LEU A 60 -17.30 -2.20 -11.86
C LEU A 60 -17.40 -0.78 -11.29
N PRO A 61 -18.37 0.07 -11.70
CA PRO A 61 -18.51 1.40 -11.12
C PRO A 61 -18.73 1.39 -9.60
N ALA A 62 -19.41 0.38 -9.03
CA ALA A 62 -19.56 0.29 -7.57
C ALA A 62 -18.21 0.03 -6.88
N ILE A 63 -17.40 -0.89 -7.43
CA ILE A 63 -16.05 -1.13 -6.94
C ILE A 63 -15.19 0.12 -7.07
N ALA A 64 -15.23 0.80 -8.23
CA ALA A 64 -14.45 2.03 -8.46
C ALA A 64 -14.82 3.12 -7.43
N ARG A 65 -16.11 3.39 -7.21
CA ARG A 65 -16.57 4.37 -6.20
C ARG A 65 -16.09 4.00 -4.78
N THR A 66 -16.13 2.72 -4.42
CA THR A 66 -15.66 2.25 -3.11
C THR A 66 -14.16 2.52 -2.95
N ILE A 67 -13.37 2.24 -3.98
CA ILE A 67 -11.92 2.51 -3.97
C ILE A 67 -11.64 4.02 -3.93
N GLU A 68 -12.28 4.80 -4.80
CA GLU A 68 -12.08 6.24 -4.91
C GLU A 68 -12.36 6.96 -3.59
N ALA A 69 -13.44 6.59 -2.89
CA ALA A 69 -13.82 7.17 -1.61
C ALA A 69 -12.76 6.97 -0.51
N GLN A 70 -11.85 6.03 -0.67
CA GLN A 70 -10.77 5.77 0.29
C GLN A 70 -9.46 6.45 -0.09
N HIS A 71 -9.33 7.04 -1.28
CA HIS A 71 -8.14 7.72 -1.79
C HIS A 71 -6.83 6.92 -1.61
N PRO A 72 -6.78 5.61 -1.95
CA PRO A 72 -5.56 4.83 -1.79
C PRO A 72 -4.49 5.24 -2.80
N ASP A 73 -3.22 5.09 -2.41
CA ASP A 73 -2.08 5.20 -3.33
C ASP A 73 -1.91 3.91 -4.13
N VAL A 74 -2.18 2.76 -3.49
CA VAL A 74 -2.09 1.42 -4.08
C VAL A 74 -3.27 0.56 -3.64
N VAL A 75 -3.75 -0.30 -4.55
CA VAL A 75 -4.84 -1.23 -4.29
C VAL A 75 -4.42 -2.64 -4.70
N MET A 76 -4.61 -3.61 -3.82
CA MET A 76 -4.44 -5.03 -4.06
C MET A 76 -5.83 -5.67 -4.21
N LEU A 77 -6.14 -6.13 -5.43
CA LEU A 77 -7.45 -6.68 -5.78
C LEU A 77 -7.39 -8.19 -5.93
N GLN A 78 -8.33 -8.89 -5.35
CA GLN A 78 -8.51 -10.32 -5.52
C GLN A 78 -9.79 -10.59 -6.31
N GLU A 79 -9.86 -11.76 -6.91
CA GLU A 79 -10.98 -12.20 -7.76
C GLU A 79 -11.21 -11.33 -9.00
N ILE A 80 -10.14 -11.05 -9.72
CA ILE A 80 -10.18 -10.26 -10.96
C ILE A 80 -10.31 -11.18 -12.17
N ASP A 81 -11.28 -10.86 -13.02
CA ASP A 81 -11.53 -11.51 -14.31
C ASP A 81 -10.93 -10.74 -15.48
N VAL A 82 -10.45 -11.49 -16.47
CA VAL A 82 -10.02 -10.98 -17.78
C VAL A 82 -10.61 -11.87 -18.87
N HIS A 83 -11.48 -11.32 -19.70
CA HIS A 83 -12.13 -11.99 -20.83
C HIS A 83 -12.94 -13.24 -20.48
N THR A 84 -13.45 -13.36 -19.26
CA THR A 84 -14.30 -14.49 -18.84
C THR A 84 -15.72 -14.34 -19.39
N GLY A 85 -16.41 -15.47 -19.61
CA GLY A 85 -17.80 -15.45 -20.04
C GLY A 85 -18.73 -14.77 -19.04
N ARG A 86 -18.51 -15.01 -17.73
CA ARG A 86 -19.34 -14.42 -16.65
C ARG A 86 -19.19 -12.91 -16.52
N SER A 87 -18.01 -12.37 -16.81
CA SER A 87 -17.72 -10.92 -16.69
C SER A 87 -17.74 -10.20 -18.04
N GLY A 88 -17.96 -10.94 -19.15
CA GLY A 88 -17.93 -10.43 -20.51
C GLY A 88 -16.59 -10.67 -21.21
N ALA A 89 -16.63 -11.29 -22.40
CA ALA A 89 -15.44 -11.67 -23.16
C ALA A 89 -14.55 -10.47 -23.59
N GLY A 90 -15.09 -9.25 -23.59
CA GLY A 90 -14.32 -8.01 -23.85
C GLY A 90 -13.73 -7.37 -22.59
N SER A 91 -14.15 -7.79 -21.40
CA SER A 91 -13.80 -7.12 -20.13
C SER A 91 -12.39 -7.50 -19.66
N GLN A 92 -11.67 -6.49 -19.17
CA GLN A 92 -10.40 -6.58 -18.44
C GLN A 92 -10.54 -5.77 -17.15
N GLN A 93 -11.17 -6.36 -16.13
CA GLN A 93 -11.61 -5.66 -14.93
C GLN A 93 -10.53 -4.79 -14.28
N ALA A 94 -9.30 -5.30 -14.12
CA ALA A 94 -8.20 -4.52 -13.53
C ALA A 94 -7.86 -3.28 -14.36
N ARG A 95 -7.86 -3.39 -15.68
CA ARG A 95 -7.58 -2.27 -16.58
C ARG A 95 -8.70 -1.23 -16.55
N GLU A 96 -9.94 -1.69 -16.63
CA GLU A 96 -11.13 -0.82 -16.61
C GLU A 96 -11.25 -0.06 -15.30
N LEU A 97 -10.98 -0.72 -14.15
CA LEU A 97 -10.91 -0.06 -12.84
C LEU A 97 -9.78 0.98 -12.79
N ALA A 98 -8.60 0.63 -13.31
CA ALA A 98 -7.46 1.55 -13.33
C ALA A 98 -7.74 2.78 -14.21
N GLU A 99 -8.39 2.62 -15.36
CA GLU A 99 -8.80 3.73 -16.23
C GLU A 99 -9.78 4.67 -15.50
N GLN A 100 -10.81 4.13 -14.81
CA GLN A 100 -11.76 4.92 -14.02
C GLN A 100 -11.11 5.66 -12.84
N LEU A 101 -10.09 5.07 -12.22
CA LEU A 101 -9.41 5.58 -11.03
C LEU A 101 -8.15 6.41 -11.36
N HIS A 102 -7.81 6.55 -12.64
CA HIS A 102 -6.56 7.19 -13.10
C HIS A 102 -5.31 6.57 -12.45
N MET A 103 -5.26 5.23 -12.40
CA MET A 103 -4.17 4.44 -11.83
C MET A 103 -3.50 3.57 -12.90
N HIS A 104 -2.30 3.08 -12.60
CA HIS A 104 -1.64 2.01 -13.36
C HIS A 104 -2.14 0.66 -12.87
N ALA A 105 -2.24 -0.34 -13.77
CA ALA A 105 -2.66 -1.70 -13.43
C ALA A 105 -1.63 -2.75 -13.81
N TYR A 106 -1.55 -3.79 -12.99
CA TYR A 106 -0.87 -5.04 -13.30
C TYR A 106 -1.74 -6.23 -12.88
N PHE A 107 -2.09 -7.10 -13.85
CA PHE A 107 -2.87 -8.31 -13.59
C PHE A 107 -1.95 -9.52 -13.46
N GLY A 108 -2.07 -10.23 -12.35
CA GLY A 108 -1.39 -11.49 -12.04
C GLY A 108 -2.32 -12.67 -12.30
N ARG A 109 -2.20 -13.32 -13.48
CA ARG A 109 -3.01 -14.49 -13.84
C ARG A 109 -2.69 -15.67 -12.91
N ALA A 110 -3.71 -16.19 -12.21
CA ALA A 110 -3.63 -17.43 -11.45
C ALA A 110 -4.00 -18.64 -12.32
N ILE A 111 -5.19 -18.63 -12.93
CA ILE A 111 -5.73 -19.73 -13.71
C ILE A 111 -6.41 -19.27 -15.01
N PRO A 112 -6.56 -20.15 -16.02
CA PRO A 112 -7.59 -20.00 -17.03
C PRO A 112 -8.95 -20.21 -16.39
N HIS A 113 -9.94 -19.39 -16.73
CA HIS A 113 -11.30 -19.48 -16.18
C HIS A 113 -12.33 -19.02 -17.20
N ASP A 114 -13.37 -19.79 -17.41
CA ASP A 114 -14.55 -19.45 -18.21
C ASP A 114 -14.22 -18.75 -19.56
N GLY A 115 -13.30 -19.35 -20.32
CA GLY A 115 -12.83 -18.84 -21.62
C GLY A 115 -11.79 -17.74 -21.56
N GLY A 116 -11.50 -17.20 -20.38
CA GLY A 116 -10.56 -16.14 -20.14
C GLY A 116 -9.52 -16.49 -19.07
N ALA A 117 -9.27 -15.55 -18.15
CA ALA A 117 -8.34 -15.69 -17.05
C ALA A 117 -8.91 -15.09 -15.75
N TYR A 118 -8.50 -15.67 -14.62
CA TYR A 118 -8.84 -15.21 -13.27
C TYR A 118 -7.57 -15.09 -12.44
N GLY A 119 -7.55 -14.11 -11.52
CA GLY A 119 -6.39 -13.90 -10.68
C GLY A 119 -6.52 -12.72 -9.74
N VAL A 120 -5.38 -12.06 -9.52
CA VAL A 120 -5.26 -10.90 -8.63
C VAL A 120 -4.72 -9.71 -9.41
N ALA A 121 -4.88 -8.49 -8.88
CA ALA A 121 -4.32 -7.31 -9.54
C ALA A 121 -3.73 -6.30 -8.55
N LEU A 122 -2.77 -5.53 -9.04
CA LEU A 122 -2.23 -4.34 -8.39
C LEU A 122 -2.70 -3.11 -9.16
N LEU A 123 -3.31 -2.14 -8.46
CA LEU A 123 -3.50 -0.80 -8.99
C LEU A 123 -2.60 0.17 -8.21
N SER A 124 -2.06 1.19 -8.88
CA SER A 124 -1.16 2.16 -8.26
C SER A 124 -1.26 3.53 -8.91
N ARG A 125 -1.21 4.60 -8.10
CA ARG A 125 -1.01 5.97 -8.59
C ARG A 125 0.37 6.17 -9.19
N TYR A 126 1.33 5.32 -8.80
CA TYR A 126 2.71 5.35 -9.28
C TYR A 126 2.93 4.30 -10.35
N PRO A 127 3.82 4.52 -11.33
CA PRO A 127 4.16 3.49 -12.33
C PRO A 127 4.61 2.19 -11.68
N LEU A 128 4.06 1.07 -12.16
CA LEU A 128 4.40 -0.27 -11.71
C LEU A 128 5.60 -0.78 -12.52
N GLN A 129 6.71 -1.10 -11.83
CA GLN A 129 7.96 -1.58 -12.40
C GLN A 129 8.27 -2.98 -11.88
N ASP A 130 9.19 -3.69 -12.51
CA ASP A 130 9.67 -5.02 -12.10
C ASP A 130 8.52 -5.99 -11.78
N THR A 131 7.48 -5.97 -12.63
CA THR A 131 6.29 -6.79 -12.43
C THR A 131 6.59 -8.27 -12.57
N MET A 132 6.05 -9.10 -11.67
CA MET A 132 6.29 -10.54 -11.63
C MET A 132 5.10 -11.28 -11.04
N VAL A 133 4.88 -12.51 -11.51
CA VAL A 133 3.93 -13.47 -10.92
C VAL A 133 4.74 -14.64 -10.34
N HIS A 134 4.65 -14.81 -9.01
CA HIS A 134 5.16 -16.00 -8.33
C HIS A 134 4.03 -17.00 -8.17
N ARG A 135 4.22 -18.22 -8.66
CA ARG A 135 3.31 -19.33 -8.42
C ARG A 135 3.41 -19.76 -6.96
N LEU A 136 2.28 -19.86 -6.28
CA LEU A 136 2.23 -20.42 -4.93
C LEU A 136 1.96 -21.92 -5.01
N PRO A 137 2.57 -22.73 -4.12
CA PRO A 137 2.42 -24.19 -4.17
C PRO A 137 0.97 -24.63 -3.95
N THR A 138 0.59 -25.66 -4.66
CA THR A 138 -0.66 -26.41 -4.46
C THR A 138 -0.26 -27.89 -4.40
N GLN A 139 -0.73 -28.61 -3.40
CA GLN A 139 -0.41 -30.02 -3.25
C GLN A 139 -1.22 -30.86 -4.23
N ASP A 140 -0.56 -31.77 -4.91
CA ASP A 140 -1.21 -32.71 -5.82
C ASP A 140 -2.29 -33.53 -5.11
N GLY A 141 -3.39 -33.77 -5.80
CA GLY A 141 -4.51 -34.56 -5.29
C GLY A 141 -5.44 -33.84 -4.31
N THR A 142 -5.20 -32.55 -4.00
CA THR A 142 -6.07 -31.78 -3.09
C THR A 142 -7.22 -31.06 -3.79
N ASN A 143 -7.30 -31.04 -5.11
CA ASN A 143 -8.20 -30.20 -5.89
C ASN A 143 -8.10 -28.70 -5.53
N GLY A 144 -6.97 -28.25 -4.97
CA GLY A 144 -6.71 -26.86 -4.66
C GLY A 144 -6.60 -26.00 -5.93
N GLU A 145 -7.15 -24.81 -5.90
CA GLU A 145 -7.00 -23.87 -7.00
C GLU A 145 -5.59 -23.29 -7.02
N PRO A 146 -4.89 -23.29 -8.17
CA PRO A 146 -3.59 -22.63 -8.27
C PRO A 146 -3.65 -21.15 -7.92
N ARG A 147 -2.81 -20.72 -7.00
CA ARG A 147 -2.74 -19.35 -6.50
C ARG A 147 -1.41 -18.69 -6.86
N VAL A 148 -1.39 -17.37 -6.77
CA VAL A 148 -0.22 -16.57 -7.13
C VAL A 148 -0.01 -15.43 -6.14
N LEU A 149 1.24 -14.94 -6.09
CA LEU A 149 1.58 -13.62 -5.61
C LEU A 149 1.95 -12.77 -6.83
N ALA A 150 1.11 -11.80 -7.18
CA ALA A 150 1.47 -10.77 -8.15
C ALA A 150 2.28 -9.68 -7.45
N ALA A 151 3.45 -9.36 -7.96
CA ALA A 151 4.35 -8.41 -7.35
C ALA A 151 4.81 -7.33 -8.33
N ALA A 152 4.99 -6.10 -7.84
CA ALA A 152 5.53 -4.97 -8.59
C ALA A 152 6.32 -4.04 -7.68
N THR A 153 7.20 -3.22 -8.25
CA THR A 153 7.92 -2.16 -7.55
C THR A 153 7.33 -0.81 -7.91
N ILE A 154 7.14 0.05 -6.91
CA ILE A 154 6.82 1.47 -7.11
C ILE A 154 7.95 2.34 -6.57
N SER A 155 8.06 3.55 -7.12
CA SER A 155 8.94 4.60 -6.59
C SER A 155 8.09 5.78 -6.12
N LEU A 156 8.19 6.12 -4.85
CA LEU A 156 7.53 7.30 -4.29
C LEU A 156 8.22 8.59 -4.78
N PRO A 157 7.54 9.75 -4.72
CA PRO A 157 8.15 11.06 -5.05
C PRO A 157 9.41 11.37 -4.21
N SER A 158 9.53 10.78 -3.01
CA SER A 158 10.72 10.86 -2.17
C SER A 158 11.93 10.08 -2.71
N GLY A 159 11.77 9.32 -3.80
CA GLY A 159 12.78 8.41 -4.34
C GLY A 159 12.81 7.03 -3.66
N GLN A 160 12.01 6.81 -2.63
CA GLN A 160 11.95 5.52 -1.95
C GLN A 160 11.24 4.47 -2.80
N LYS A 161 11.89 3.31 -2.98
CA LYS A 161 11.32 2.16 -3.68
C LYS A 161 10.65 1.22 -2.68
N ILE A 162 9.51 0.66 -3.11
CA ILE A 162 8.70 -0.27 -2.32
C ILE A 162 8.30 -1.43 -3.22
N ARG A 163 8.46 -2.64 -2.73
CA ARG A 163 7.89 -3.84 -3.33
C ARG A 163 6.45 -4.00 -2.87
N LEU A 164 5.54 -4.27 -3.79
CA LEU A 164 4.12 -4.55 -3.53
C LEU A 164 3.85 -6.00 -3.88
N GLY A 165 2.95 -6.64 -3.14
CA GLY A 165 2.49 -7.99 -3.41
C GLY A 165 0.99 -8.12 -3.20
N CYS A 166 0.28 -8.72 -4.17
CA CYS A 166 -1.13 -9.04 -4.07
C CYS A 166 -1.31 -10.56 -4.16
N THR A 167 -2.03 -11.15 -3.22
CA THR A 167 -2.31 -12.59 -3.19
C THR A 167 -3.76 -12.89 -2.85
N HIS A 168 -4.17 -14.12 -3.17
CA HIS A 168 -5.42 -14.73 -2.73
C HIS A 168 -5.11 -16.20 -2.46
N PHE A 169 -5.14 -16.62 -1.19
CA PHE A 169 -4.83 -17.98 -0.81
C PHE A 169 -5.98 -18.94 -1.12
N ASP A 170 -5.68 -20.23 -1.12
CA ASP A 170 -6.64 -21.29 -1.39
C ASP A 170 -7.82 -21.26 -0.41
N ALA A 171 -9.05 -21.37 -0.96
CA ALA A 171 -10.28 -21.29 -0.18
C ALA A 171 -10.81 -22.64 0.33
N GLN A 172 -10.06 -23.74 0.11
CA GLN A 172 -10.52 -25.07 0.52
C GLN A 172 -10.72 -25.18 2.03
N ARG A 173 -11.58 -26.12 2.42
CA ARG A 173 -11.92 -26.36 3.83
C ARG A 173 -10.67 -26.74 4.67
N THR A 174 -9.72 -27.49 4.09
CA THR A 174 -8.46 -27.87 4.76
C THR A 174 -7.42 -26.78 4.59
N ASP A 175 -6.49 -26.64 5.54
CA ASP A 175 -5.43 -25.61 5.51
C ASP A 175 -4.18 -26.01 4.73
N GLN A 176 -4.14 -27.23 4.20
CA GLN A 176 -2.95 -27.83 3.64
C GLN A 176 -2.27 -26.96 2.56
N ASN A 177 -3.06 -26.53 1.56
CA ASN A 177 -2.53 -25.64 0.51
C ASN A 177 -2.18 -24.25 1.06
N ARG A 178 -3.02 -23.70 1.95
CA ARG A 178 -2.74 -22.40 2.58
C ARG A 178 -1.44 -22.39 3.37
N GLN A 179 -1.12 -23.49 4.08
CA GLN A 179 0.16 -23.61 4.81
C GLN A 179 1.35 -23.61 3.85
N LEU A 180 1.27 -24.35 2.72
CA LEU A 180 2.31 -24.34 1.69
C LEU A 180 2.46 -22.94 1.05
N GLN A 181 1.34 -22.27 0.75
CA GLN A 181 1.32 -20.92 0.19
C GLN A 181 1.89 -19.89 1.17
N ALA A 182 1.57 -20.01 2.46
CA ALA A 182 2.16 -19.18 3.51
C ALA A 182 3.68 -19.40 3.64
N ALA A 183 4.14 -20.64 3.58
CA ALA A 183 5.59 -20.95 3.60
C ALA A 183 6.32 -20.28 2.43
N GLU A 184 5.77 -20.38 1.23
CA GLU A 184 6.37 -19.75 0.05
C GLU A 184 6.32 -18.21 0.14
N LEU A 185 5.22 -17.62 0.61
CA LEU A 185 5.14 -16.18 0.84
C LEU A 185 6.19 -15.69 1.85
N VAL A 186 6.38 -16.43 2.95
CA VAL A 186 7.42 -16.14 3.95
C VAL A 186 8.82 -16.22 3.33
N ARG A 187 9.09 -17.23 2.53
CA ARG A 187 10.38 -17.38 1.81
C ARG A 187 10.63 -16.21 0.87
N LEU A 188 9.62 -15.79 0.11
CA LEU A 188 9.70 -14.62 -0.78
C LEU A 188 9.92 -13.32 0.00
N ALA A 189 9.20 -13.13 1.11
CA ALA A 189 9.34 -11.94 1.95
C ALA A 189 10.73 -11.84 2.60
N GLN A 190 11.31 -12.97 3.04
CA GLN A 190 12.66 -13.02 3.60
C GLN A 190 13.76 -12.76 2.57
N ALA A 191 13.52 -13.13 1.30
CA ALA A 191 14.45 -12.89 0.21
C ALA A 191 14.40 -11.45 -0.34
N GLU A 192 13.28 -10.73 -0.11
CA GLU A 192 13.08 -9.37 -0.64
C GLU A 192 14.02 -8.37 0.08
N LYS A 193 14.60 -7.45 -0.71
CA LYS A 193 15.54 -6.44 -0.22
C LYS A 193 14.90 -5.07 -0.01
N LEU A 194 13.83 -4.79 -0.76
CA LEU A 194 13.07 -3.55 -0.61
C LEU A 194 12.08 -3.66 0.56
N PRO A 195 11.64 -2.54 1.13
CA PRO A 195 10.45 -2.53 1.94
C PRO A 195 9.29 -3.18 1.17
N PHE A 196 8.65 -4.18 1.77
CA PHE A 196 7.67 -5.02 1.10
C PHE A 196 6.31 -4.92 1.79
N VAL A 197 5.28 -4.59 1.02
CA VAL A 197 3.89 -4.56 1.48
C VAL A 197 3.12 -5.61 0.70
N VAL A 198 2.53 -6.56 1.42
CA VAL A 198 1.70 -7.63 0.84
C VAL A 198 0.30 -7.51 1.40
N ALA A 199 -0.69 -7.55 0.52
CA ALA A 199 -2.08 -7.58 0.93
C ALA A 199 -2.88 -8.60 0.11
N GLY A 200 -3.98 -9.04 0.69
CA GLY A 200 -4.85 -10.01 0.04
C GLY A 200 -5.85 -10.66 0.96
N ASP A 201 -6.62 -11.57 0.36
CA ASP A 201 -7.46 -12.53 1.04
C ASP A 201 -6.60 -13.79 1.33
N PHE A 202 -6.31 -14.00 2.60
CA PHE A 202 -5.52 -15.16 3.05
C PHE A 202 -6.38 -16.40 3.33
N ASN A 203 -7.72 -16.27 3.22
CA ASN A 203 -8.66 -17.33 3.57
C ASN A 203 -8.37 -18.01 4.92
N ALA A 204 -7.81 -17.24 5.85
CA ALA A 204 -7.32 -17.72 7.14
C ALA A 204 -7.43 -16.60 8.19
N GLU A 205 -7.99 -16.91 9.35
CA GLU A 205 -8.10 -15.95 10.45
C GLU A 205 -6.75 -15.72 11.15
N ALA A 206 -6.58 -14.59 11.80
CA ALA A 206 -5.33 -14.17 12.45
C ALA A 206 -4.76 -15.20 13.46
N SER A 207 -5.64 -15.96 14.13
CA SER A 207 -5.27 -17.01 15.08
C SER A 207 -4.90 -18.34 14.43
N SER A 208 -5.13 -18.50 13.11
CA SER A 208 -4.88 -19.75 12.41
C SER A 208 -3.38 -20.08 12.28
N PRO A 209 -3.00 -21.36 12.15
CA PRO A 209 -1.61 -21.75 11.89
C PRO A 209 -1.02 -21.10 10.63
N VAL A 210 -1.86 -20.85 9.61
CA VAL A 210 -1.48 -20.18 8.36
C VAL A 210 -0.99 -18.76 8.64
N MET A 211 -1.79 -17.96 9.35
CA MET A 211 -1.40 -16.59 9.66
C MET A 211 -0.27 -16.52 10.70
N GLN A 212 -0.20 -17.46 11.65
CA GLN A 212 0.93 -17.58 12.56
C GLN A 212 2.26 -17.80 11.80
N GLN A 213 2.23 -18.53 10.69
CA GLN A 213 3.39 -18.69 9.82
C GLN A 213 3.70 -17.39 9.05
N VAL A 214 2.69 -16.72 8.46
CA VAL A 214 2.88 -15.45 7.72
C VAL A 214 3.53 -14.39 8.61
N VAL A 215 3.09 -14.26 9.88
CA VAL A 215 3.59 -13.21 10.79
C VAL A 215 5.04 -13.42 11.23
N THR A 216 5.66 -14.55 10.94
CA THR A 216 7.10 -14.75 11.16
C THR A 216 7.97 -13.85 10.28
N ALA A 217 7.45 -13.40 9.14
CA ALA A 217 8.16 -12.53 8.20
C ALA A 217 7.43 -11.20 7.91
N LEU A 218 6.10 -11.19 7.93
CA LEU A 218 5.26 -10.08 7.51
C LEU A 218 4.33 -9.65 8.65
N LYS A 219 4.49 -8.43 9.16
CA LYS A 219 3.66 -7.90 10.25
C LYS A 219 2.32 -7.38 9.70
N PRO A 220 1.16 -7.82 10.24
CA PRO A 220 -0.13 -7.23 9.91
C PRO A 220 -0.24 -5.77 10.38
N THR A 221 -1.03 -4.97 9.66
CA THR A 221 -1.32 -3.59 10.03
C THR A 221 -2.34 -3.47 11.16
N CYS A 222 -3.12 -4.52 11.44
CA CYS A 222 -4.05 -4.60 12.58
C CYS A 222 -3.43 -5.35 13.75
N GLN A 223 -3.78 -4.95 14.97
CA GLN A 223 -3.54 -5.74 16.19
C GLN A 223 -4.76 -6.61 16.52
N SER A 224 -5.93 -6.00 16.51
CA SER A 224 -7.24 -6.68 16.56
C SER A 224 -7.92 -6.42 15.23
N CYS A 225 -7.90 -7.42 14.36
CA CYS A 225 -8.39 -7.28 13.01
C CYS A 225 -9.91 -7.41 12.98
N ALA A 226 -10.59 -6.37 12.53
CA ALA A 226 -12.05 -6.41 12.38
C ALA A 226 -12.45 -7.37 11.27
N PRO A 227 -13.62 -8.04 11.40
CA PRO A 227 -14.12 -8.96 10.38
C PRO A 227 -14.38 -8.29 9.02
N THR A 228 -14.14 -9.04 7.94
CA THR A 228 -14.30 -8.59 6.54
C THR A 228 -15.37 -9.34 5.79
N ILE A 229 -15.72 -10.56 6.24
CA ILE A 229 -16.71 -11.44 5.58
C ILE A 229 -17.64 -12.11 6.62
N PRO A 230 -18.91 -12.41 6.27
CA PRO A 230 -19.65 -11.94 5.09
C PRO A 230 -19.93 -10.43 5.15
N VAL A 231 -20.13 -9.80 4.00
CA VAL A 231 -20.15 -8.32 3.89
C VAL A 231 -21.22 -7.63 4.74
N VAL A 232 -22.43 -8.21 4.89
CA VAL A 232 -23.54 -7.57 5.64
C VAL A 232 -23.32 -7.68 7.15
N THR A 233 -22.99 -8.86 7.65
CA THR A 233 -22.74 -9.12 9.08
C THR A 233 -21.41 -9.86 9.22
N PRO A 234 -20.28 -9.15 9.18
CA PRO A 234 -18.98 -9.79 9.16
C PRO A 234 -18.69 -10.54 10.47
N THR A 235 -18.16 -11.76 10.33
CA THR A 235 -17.80 -12.63 11.46
C THR A 235 -16.36 -13.11 11.40
N LYS A 236 -15.70 -13.04 10.22
CA LYS A 236 -14.32 -13.51 10.02
C LYS A 236 -13.45 -12.41 9.44
N ALA A 237 -12.25 -12.25 9.97
CA ALA A 237 -11.19 -11.41 9.43
C ALA A 237 -10.20 -12.30 8.66
N ILE A 238 -10.26 -12.28 7.33
CA ILE A 238 -9.42 -13.09 6.45
C ILE A 238 -8.66 -12.25 5.41
N ASP A 239 -8.97 -10.97 5.32
CA ASP A 239 -8.30 -10.00 4.44
C ASP A 239 -7.30 -9.17 5.26
N PHE A 240 -6.05 -9.14 4.84
CA PHE A 240 -5.00 -8.46 5.58
C PHE A 240 -4.12 -7.61 4.68
N ILE A 241 -3.58 -6.54 5.27
CA ILE A 241 -2.43 -5.79 4.76
C ILE A 241 -1.27 -6.08 5.71
N THR A 242 -0.15 -6.55 5.17
CA THR A 242 1.05 -6.93 5.91
C THR A 242 2.29 -6.24 5.34
N PHE A 243 3.35 -6.12 6.14
CA PHE A 243 4.57 -5.44 5.70
C PHE A 243 5.85 -5.99 6.35
N ALA A 244 6.97 -5.79 5.66
CA ALA A 244 8.33 -6.11 6.12
C ALA A 244 9.35 -5.11 5.53
N PRO A 245 10.51 -4.90 6.21
CA PRO A 245 10.78 -5.23 7.61
C PRO A 245 10.02 -4.26 8.55
N GLN A 246 9.69 -4.73 9.74
CA GLN A 246 8.88 -3.94 10.70
C GLN A 246 9.50 -2.58 11.03
N ALA A 247 10.84 -2.50 11.12
CA ALA A 247 11.56 -1.28 11.47
C ALA A 247 11.41 -0.15 10.42
N ARG A 248 11.01 -0.48 9.18
CA ARG A 248 10.86 0.50 8.10
C ARG A 248 9.49 1.14 8.02
N PHE A 249 8.53 0.67 8.81
CA PHE A 249 7.14 1.13 8.74
C PHE A 249 6.54 1.38 10.11
N GLN A 250 5.76 2.44 10.19
CA GLN A 250 4.84 2.73 11.30
C GLN A 250 3.41 2.69 10.75
N VAL A 251 2.53 1.92 11.36
CA VAL A 251 1.10 1.96 11.04
C VAL A 251 0.51 3.23 11.63
N VAL A 252 0.00 4.11 10.77
CA VAL A 252 -0.67 5.36 11.15
C VAL A 252 -2.15 5.11 11.39
N SER A 253 -2.78 4.33 10.49
CA SER A 253 -4.18 3.94 10.60
C SER A 253 -4.42 2.57 9.97
N HIS A 254 -5.47 1.91 10.44
CA HIS A 254 -6.02 0.68 9.86
C HIS A 254 -7.53 0.68 10.06
N GLN A 255 -8.28 0.34 9.03
CA GLN A 255 -9.73 0.26 9.09
C GLN A 255 -10.28 -0.78 8.10
N VAL A 256 -11.40 -1.40 8.46
CA VAL A 256 -12.28 -2.13 7.56
C VAL A 256 -13.40 -1.18 7.13
N VAL A 257 -13.57 -0.98 5.82
CA VAL A 257 -14.56 -0.06 5.27
C VAL A 257 -15.95 -0.72 5.34
N ALA A 258 -16.96 0.01 5.83
CA ALA A 258 -18.32 -0.49 5.97
C ALA A 258 -19.09 -0.46 4.61
N GLU A 259 -18.46 -0.97 3.55
CA GLU A 259 -19.10 -1.22 2.26
C GLU A 259 -19.94 -2.51 2.36
N THR A 260 -21.16 -2.52 1.83
CA THR A 260 -22.09 -3.64 2.00
C THR A 260 -22.76 -4.09 0.71
N TYR A 261 -22.43 -3.47 -0.44
CA TYR A 261 -23.08 -3.74 -1.72
C TYR A 261 -22.15 -4.33 -2.77
N ALA A 262 -20.98 -3.72 -2.98
CA ALA A 262 -20.19 -3.92 -4.19
C ALA A 262 -19.48 -5.28 -4.27
N SER A 263 -19.21 -5.93 -3.12
CA SER A 263 -18.57 -7.26 -3.00
C SER A 263 -19.15 -8.01 -1.80
N ASP A 264 -18.85 -9.30 -1.68
CA ASP A 264 -19.13 -10.13 -0.50
C ASP A 264 -18.10 -9.97 0.62
N HIS A 265 -16.97 -9.30 0.33
CA HIS A 265 -15.97 -8.86 1.30
C HIS A 265 -16.03 -7.36 1.56
N ARG A 266 -15.61 -6.94 2.75
CA ARG A 266 -15.34 -5.54 3.08
C ARG A 266 -13.89 -5.19 2.80
N PRO A 267 -13.61 -4.04 2.17
CA PRO A 267 -12.23 -3.62 1.93
C PRO A 267 -11.49 -3.30 3.23
N VAL A 268 -10.19 -3.55 3.23
CA VAL A 268 -9.26 -3.16 4.29
C VAL A 268 -8.39 -2.02 3.79
N VAL A 269 -8.22 -0.97 4.60
CA VAL A 269 -7.36 0.18 4.29
C VAL A 269 -6.41 0.43 5.44
N ALA A 270 -5.13 0.67 5.11
CA ALA A 270 -4.13 1.06 6.07
C ALA A 270 -3.28 2.22 5.53
N GLU A 271 -2.82 3.08 6.43
CA GLU A 271 -1.82 4.09 6.14
C GLU A 271 -0.51 3.73 6.84
N LEU A 272 0.55 3.61 6.05
CA LEU A 272 1.90 3.27 6.49
C LEU A 272 2.81 4.48 6.34
N ARG A 273 3.48 4.89 7.42
CA ARG A 273 4.53 5.90 7.41
C ARG A 273 5.89 5.22 7.36
N PHE A 274 6.81 5.75 6.55
CA PHE A 274 8.18 5.24 6.51
C PHE A 274 8.98 5.74 7.70
N SER A 275 9.62 4.82 8.41
CA SER A 275 10.61 5.13 9.43
C SER A 275 11.94 5.51 8.74
N LYS A 276 12.63 6.49 9.33
CA LYS A 276 13.96 6.94 8.88
C LYS A 276 15.03 5.86 9.10
#